data_11b75155fe6dc48c38cfeb27aa50a02e
#
_entry.id   11b75155fe6dc48c38cfeb27aa50a02e
#
_cell.length_a   1.000
_cell.length_b   1.000
_cell.length_c   1.000
_cell.angle_alpha   90.00
_cell.angle_beta   90.00
_cell.angle_gamma   90.00
#
_symmetry.space_group_name_H-M   'P 1'
#
loop_
_entity.id
_entity.type
_entity.pdbx_description
1 polymer ?
#
loop_
_entity_poly.entity_id
_entity_poly.type
_entity_poly.pdbx_seq_one_letter_code
_entity_poly.pdbx_strand_id
1 'polypeptide(L)'
;MSTFQQDIDWQAVADSGIAFAVIRAGYRGYGKGTIVEDDRFRQNVAGARAAGLRVGLYFFSQAVTPEEAAEEAQWLVDAAHDYQIDMPLVFDWENIDQSTVAAGDTVRTAAMTGEDVTACAVAFCETVTAAGYDAAVYGNRWQGYYDYDFTPVSYTHLRA
;
A
#
# COMPACT_ATOMS: atom_id res chain seq x y z
N MET A 1 -5.21 7.62 -2.17
CA MET A 1 -5.95 7.92 -3.43
C MET A 1 -5.87 6.71 -4.34
N SER A 2 -6.95 6.35 -5.03
CA SER A 2 -7.03 5.16 -5.88
C SER A 2 -8.13 5.36 -6.94
N THR A 3 -8.44 4.31 -7.71
CA THR A 3 -9.55 4.29 -8.66
C THR A 3 -10.90 4.68 -8.04
N PHE A 4 -11.10 4.46 -6.75
CA PHE A 4 -12.36 4.78 -6.05
C PHE A 4 -12.68 6.27 -5.95
N GLN A 5 -11.69 7.16 -6.05
CA GLN A 5 -11.89 8.59 -6.07
C GLN A 5 -12.24 9.13 -7.46
N GLN A 6 -12.28 8.28 -8.48
CA GLN A 6 -12.56 8.64 -9.87
C GLN A 6 -11.59 9.72 -10.40
N ASP A 7 -12.07 10.69 -11.18
CA ASP A 7 -11.25 11.79 -11.69
C ASP A 7 -11.05 12.85 -10.59
N ILE A 8 -9.79 13.16 -10.32
CA ILE A 8 -9.39 14.11 -9.27
C ILE A 8 -8.91 15.39 -9.94
N ASP A 9 -9.45 16.53 -9.51
CA ASP A 9 -8.90 17.85 -9.81
C ASP A 9 -7.69 18.10 -8.89
N TRP A 10 -6.52 17.69 -9.35
CA TRP A 10 -5.27 17.80 -8.58
C TRP A 10 -4.86 19.25 -8.32
N GLN A 11 -5.24 20.19 -9.18
CA GLN A 11 -4.98 21.60 -8.93
C GLN A 11 -5.82 22.12 -7.76
N ALA A 12 -7.10 21.76 -7.71
CA ALA A 12 -7.96 22.11 -6.58
C ALA A 12 -7.46 21.47 -5.26
N VAL A 13 -6.92 20.24 -5.33
CA VAL A 13 -6.28 19.59 -4.16
C VAL A 13 -5.07 20.41 -3.67
N ALA A 14 -4.18 20.83 -4.56
CA ALA A 14 -3.02 21.64 -4.21
C ALA A 14 -3.44 23.03 -3.66
N ASP A 15 -4.41 23.68 -4.29
CA ASP A 15 -4.93 25.00 -3.88
C ASP A 15 -5.62 24.97 -2.50
N SER A 16 -6.09 23.78 -2.06
CA SER A 16 -6.62 23.58 -0.71
C SER A 16 -5.56 23.50 0.40
N GLY A 17 -4.27 23.58 0.04
CA GLY A 17 -3.14 23.53 0.97
C GLY A 17 -2.61 22.12 1.25
N ILE A 18 -3.08 21.10 0.55
CA ILE A 18 -2.51 19.76 0.60
C ILE A 18 -1.11 19.77 -0.02
N ALA A 19 -0.13 19.20 0.68
CA ALA A 19 1.27 19.23 0.26
C ALA A 19 1.77 17.92 -0.35
N PHE A 20 1.05 16.82 -0.16
CA PHE A 20 1.44 15.50 -0.66
C PHE A 20 0.23 14.59 -0.87
N ALA A 21 0.41 13.56 -1.68
CA ALA A 21 -0.57 12.48 -1.87
C ALA A 21 0.11 11.12 -1.81
N VAL A 22 -0.55 10.14 -1.17
CA VAL A 22 -0.18 8.73 -1.25
C VAL A 22 -1.16 8.04 -2.17
N ILE A 23 -0.67 7.45 -3.26
CA ILE A 23 -1.46 6.95 -4.39
C ILE A 23 -1.33 5.44 -4.47
N ARG A 24 -2.45 4.73 -4.63
CA ARG A 24 -2.43 3.29 -4.84
C ARG A 24 -1.80 2.98 -6.18
N ALA A 25 -0.70 2.23 -6.17
CA ALA A 25 -0.09 1.74 -7.39
C ALA A 25 -0.77 0.45 -7.86
N GLY A 26 -1.07 -0.45 -6.93
CA GLY A 26 -1.68 -1.72 -7.23
C GLY A 26 -2.24 -2.42 -6.00
N TYR A 27 -2.72 -3.62 -6.21
CA TYR A 27 -3.28 -4.46 -5.15
C TYR A 27 -3.13 -5.94 -5.50
N ARG A 28 -3.17 -6.79 -4.47
CA ARG A 28 -3.34 -8.24 -4.65
C ARG A 28 -4.80 -8.63 -4.46
N GLY A 29 -5.35 -9.39 -5.40
CA GLY A 29 -6.75 -9.81 -5.36
C GLY A 29 -7.08 -10.74 -4.19
N TYR A 30 -8.24 -10.58 -3.58
CA TYR A 30 -8.67 -11.26 -2.34
C TYR A 30 -8.70 -12.79 -2.44
N GLY A 31 -9.05 -13.35 -3.61
CA GLY A 31 -9.22 -14.78 -3.79
C GLY A 31 -7.99 -15.43 -4.43
N LYS A 32 -7.69 -15.07 -5.67
CA LYS A 32 -6.63 -15.71 -6.47
C LYS A 32 -5.22 -15.21 -6.17
N GLY A 33 -5.08 -14.09 -5.46
CA GLY A 33 -3.78 -13.52 -5.13
C GLY A 33 -3.00 -12.95 -6.32
N THR A 34 -3.68 -12.62 -7.41
CA THR A 34 -3.03 -11.99 -8.57
C THR A 34 -2.75 -10.51 -8.28
N ILE A 35 -1.56 -10.04 -8.61
CA ILE A 35 -1.21 -8.62 -8.57
C ILE A 35 -1.86 -7.89 -9.74
N VAL A 36 -2.49 -6.76 -9.45
CA VAL A 36 -3.20 -5.92 -10.43
C VAL A 36 -2.80 -4.46 -10.21
N GLU A 37 -2.43 -3.76 -11.29
CA GLU A 37 -2.21 -2.31 -11.27
C GLU A 37 -3.55 -1.57 -11.03
N ASP A 38 -3.56 -0.49 -10.26
CA ASP A 38 -4.73 0.36 -10.12
C ASP A 38 -4.99 1.13 -11.43
N ASP A 39 -6.21 1.08 -11.94
CA ASP A 39 -6.58 1.66 -13.25
C ASP A 39 -6.29 3.17 -13.36
N ARG A 40 -6.20 3.86 -12.21
CA ARG A 40 -5.93 5.30 -12.14
C ARG A 40 -4.53 5.64 -11.67
N PHE A 41 -3.68 4.63 -11.43
CA PHE A 41 -2.35 4.84 -10.87
C PHE A 41 -1.55 5.88 -11.67
N ARG A 42 -1.34 5.64 -12.95
CA ARG A 42 -0.51 6.48 -13.82
C ARG A 42 -1.08 7.90 -13.95
N GLN A 43 -2.39 8.00 -14.11
CA GLN A 43 -3.09 9.29 -14.21
C GLN A 43 -2.96 10.09 -12.92
N ASN A 44 -3.15 9.44 -11.76
CA ASN A 44 -3.08 10.09 -10.45
C ASN A 44 -1.67 10.58 -10.13
N VAL A 45 -0.63 9.77 -10.41
CA VAL A 45 0.76 10.20 -10.21
C VAL A 45 1.09 11.40 -11.09
N ALA A 46 0.74 11.33 -12.37
CA ALA A 46 1.01 12.43 -13.30
C ALA A 46 0.27 13.72 -12.88
N GLY A 47 -1.00 13.62 -12.49
CA GLY A 47 -1.81 14.76 -12.06
C GLY A 47 -1.31 15.40 -10.76
N ALA A 48 -1.02 14.59 -9.74
CA ALA A 48 -0.49 15.07 -8.46
C ALA A 48 0.85 15.80 -8.65
N ARG A 49 1.75 15.24 -9.43
CA ARG A 49 3.05 15.86 -9.71
C ARG A 49 2.91 17.15 -10.53
N ALA A 50 2.04 17.17 -11.54
CA ALA A 50 1.79 18.37 -12.33
C ALA A 50 1.24 19.53 -11.48
N ALA A 51 0.48 19.22 -10.43
CA ALA A 51 -0.01 20.18 -9.45
C ALA A 51 1.01 20.53 -8.35
N GLY A 52 2.25 19.98 -8.40
CA GLY A 52 3.32 20.31 -7.47
C GLY A 52 3.26 19.57 -6.13
N LEU A 53 2.43 18.53 -6.00
CA LEU A 53 2.36 17.70 -4.81
C LEU A 53 3.55 16.73 -4.74
N ARG A 54 4.04 16.47 -3.53
CA ARG A 54 4.92 15.32 -3.29
C ARG A 54 4.12 14.03 -3.37
N VAL A 55 4.73 12.97 -3.90
CA VAL A 55 4.02 11.70 -4.14
C VAL A 55 4.70 10.55 -3.41
N GLY A 56 3.90 9.80 -2.66
CA GLY A 56 4.19 8.45 -2.18
C GLY A 56 3.26 7.45 -2.84
N LEU A 57 3.63 6.18 -2.77
CA LEU A 57 2.82 5.10 -3.31
C LEU A 57 2.42 4.13 -2.21
N TYR A 58 1.28 3.46 -2.37
CA TYR A 58 0.94 2.32 -1.55
C TYR A 58 0.49 1.13 -2.39
N PHE A 59 0.72 -0.04 -1.83
CA PHE A 59 0.23 -1.31 -2.36
C PHE A 59 -0.79 -1.88 -1.39
N PHE A 60 -2.02 -2.14 -1.87
CA PHE A 60 -3.05 -2.78 -1.07
C PHE A 60 -2.79 -4.28 -1.03
N SER A 61 -2.18 -4.71 0.07
CA SER A 61 -1.67 -6.06 0.24
C SER A 61 -2.76 -7.04 0.66
N GLN A 62 -2.71 -8.21 0.07
CA GLN A 62 -3.39 -9.41 0.53
C GLN A 62 -2.41 -10.58 0.54
N ALA A 63 -1.13 -10.31 0.78
CA ALA A 63 -0.10 -11.33 0.97
C ALA A 63 -0.44 -12.20 2.18
N VAL A 64 -0.22 -13.51 2.06
CA VAL A 64 -0.41 -14.49 3.14
C VAL A 64 0.91 -15.11 3.59
N THR A 65 2.02 -14.76 2.93
CA THR A 65 3.37 -15.13 3.33
C THR A 65 4.34 -13.96 3.13
N PRO A 66 5.48 -13.95 3.86
CA PRO A 66 6.54 -12.96 3.66
C PRO A 66 7.06 -12.90 2.22
N GLU A 67 7.12 -14.03 1.51
CA GLU A 67 7.58 -14.09 0.12
C GLU A 67 6.61 -13.37 -0.82
N GLU A 68 5.31 -13.51 -0.60
CA GLU A 68 4.30 -12.76 -1.36
C GLU A 68 4.37 -11.26 -1.07
N ALA A 69 4.62 -10.88 0.19
CA ALA A 69 4.79 -9.48 0.55
C ALA A 69 6.05 -8.87 -0.07
N ALA A 70 7.15 -9.63 -0.15
CA ALA A 70 8.36 -9.22 -0.87
C ALA A 70 8.12 -9.09 -2.39
N GLU A 71 7.30 -9.98 -2.99
CA GLU A 71 6.89 -9.87 -4.39
C GLU A 71 6.07 -8.58 -4.65
N GLU A 72 5.13 -8.26 -3.75
CA GLU A 72 4.34 -7.01 -3.82
C GLU A 72 5.24 -5.77 -3.71
N ALA A 73 6.20 -5.81 -2.78
CA ALA A 73 7.18 -4.75 -2.59
C ALA A 73 8.05 -4.54 -3.83
N GLN A 74 8.58 -5.63 -4.42
CA GLN A 74 9.38 -5.54 -5.63
C GLN A 74 8.57 -4.98 -6.80
N TRP A 75 7.31 -5.43 -6.96
CA TRP A 75 6.42 -4.89 -7.98
C TRP A 75 6.19 -3.37 -7.78
N LEU A 76 6.02 -2.92 -6.52
CA LEU A 76 5.83 -1.51 -6.19
C LEU A 76 7.11 -0.69 -6.45
N VAL A 77 8.28 -1.24 -6.14
CA VAL A 77 9.60 -0.64 -6.45
C VAL A 77 9.77 -0.46 -7.95
N ASP A 78 9.45 -1.50 -8.73
CA ASP A 78 9.54 -1.45 -10.20
C ASP A 78 8.58 -0.39 -10.76
N ALA A 79 7.35 -0.32 -10.24
CA ALA A 79 6.38 0.71 -10.63
C ALA A 79 6.82 2.13 -10.23
N ALA A 80 7.50 2.28 -9.09
CA ALA A 80 8.00 3.57 -8.61
C ALA A 80 9.20 4.09 -9.44
N HIS A 81 9.98 3.19 -10.02
CA HIS A 81 11.20 3.54 -10.78
C HIS A 81 10.92 4.49 -11.96
N ASP A 82 9.76 4.38 -12.58
CA ASP A 82 9.38 5.23 -13.73
C ASP A 82 8.98 6.65 -13.30
N TYR A 83 8.90 6.91 -11.99
CA TYR A 83 8.44 8.17 -11.44
C TYR A 83 9.41 8.72 -10.40
N GLN A 84 9.41 10.03 -10.22
CA GLN A 84 10.08 10.66 -9.09
C GLN A 84 9.16 10.55 -7.86
N ILE A 85 9.46 9.64 -6.95
CA ILE A 85 8.72 9.41 -5.72
C ILE A 85 9.47 10.08 -4.56
N ASP A 86 8.80 11.00 -3.85
CA ASP A 86 9.39 11.86 -2.81
C ASP A 86 8.98 11.44 -1.39
N MET A 87 8.08 10.47 -1.28
CA MET A 87 7.47 10.01 -0.05
C MET A 87 7.59 8.47 0.04
N PRO A 88 7.34 7.85 1.20
CA PRO A 88 7.49 6.40 1.35
C PRO A 88 6.67 5.57 0.38
N LEU A 89 7.15 4.34 0.15
CA LEU A 89 6.38 3.23 -0.37
C LEU A 89 5.72 2.50 0.80
N VAL A 90 4.41 2.33 0.74
CA VAL A 90 3.59 1.95 1.89
C VAL A 90 2.99 0.57 1.72
N PHE A 91 3.20 -0.30 2.71
CA PHE A 91 2.46 -1.55 2.91
C PHE A 91 1.09 -1.22 3.50
N ASP A 92 0.01 -1.54 2.79
CA ASP A 92 -1.37 -1.30 3.20
C ASP A 92 -2.12 -2.63 3.24
N TRP A 93 -2.15 -3.25 4.43
CA TRP A 93 -2.91 -4.48 4.67
C TRP A 93 -4.12 -4.16 5.53
N GLU A 94 -5.29 -4.59 5.07
CA GLU A 94 -6.54 -4.40 5.80
C GLU A 94 -7.33 -5.71 5.86
N ASN A 95 -8.01 -5.92 6.98
CA ASN A 95 -8.99 -7.00 7.11
C ASN A 95 -10.11 -6.80 6.10
N ILE A 96 -10.40 -7.84 5.32
CA ILE A 96 -11.52 -7.85 4.39
C ILE A 96 -12.67 -8.62 5.03
N ASP A 97 -13.83 -7.98 5.13
CA ASP A 97 -15.04 -8.65 5.59
C ASP A 97 -15.50 -9.66 4.54
N GLN A 98 -15.59 -10.94 4.95
CA GLN A 98 -16.05 -12.04 4.09
C GLN A 98 -17.41 -11.75 3.42
N SER A 99 -18.25 -10.92 4.04
CA SER A 99 -19.55 -10.53 3.48
C SER A 99 -19.45 -9.60 2.26
N THR A 100 -18.29 -8.98 2.05
CA THR A 100 -18.08 -8.03 0.94
C THR A 100 -17.54 -8.69 -0.33
N VAL A 101 -17.15 -9.95 -0.26
CA VAL A 101 -16.70 -10.72 -1.43
C VAL A 101 -17.85 -11.49 -2.08
N ALA A 102 -17.68 -11.85 -3.35
CA ALA A 102 -18.72 -12.56 -4.09
C ALA A 102 -19.06 -13.90 -3.43
N ALA A 103 -20.31 -14.34 -3.57
CA ALA A 103 -20.75 -15.62 -3.03
C ALA A 103 -19.95 -16.77 -3.65
N GLY A 104 -19.30 -17.55 -2.80
CA GLY A 104 -18.42 -18.66 -3.19
C GLY A 104 -16.94 -18.33 -3.21
N ASP A 105 -16.55 -17.05 -3.10
CA ASP A 105 -15.17 -16.64 -2.92
C ASP A 105 -14.79 -16.66 -1.43
N THR A 106 -13.53 -16.96 -1.16
CA THR A 106 -12.97 -16.95 0.19
C THR A 106 -11.89 -15.88 0.27
N VAL A 107 -11.94 -15.05 1.31
CA VAL A 107 -10.88 -14.09 1.59
C VAL A 107 -9.61 -14.86 2.00
N ARG A 108 -8.56 -14.75 1.22
CA ARG A 108 -7.31 -15.49 1.41
C ARG A 108 -6.60 -15.19 2.74
N THR A 109 -6.77 -13.98 3.26
CA THR A 109 -6.18 -13.49 4.50
C THR A 109 -7.00 -13.80 5.75
N ALA A 110 -8.17 -14.46 5.62
CA ALA A 110 -9.11 -14.66 6.73
C ALA A 110 -8.55 -15.49 7.92
N ALA A 111 -7.52 -16.30 7.68
CA ALA A 111 -6.90 -17.14 8.71
C ALA A 111 -5.56 -16.57 9.24
N MET A 112 -5.14 -15.40 8.77
CA MET A 112 -3.88 -14.78 9.21
C MET A 112 -3.96 -14.32 10.66
N THR A 113 -2.87 -14.55 11.37
CA THR A 113 -2.65 -14.00 12.72
C THR A 113 -1.92 -12.66 12.63
N GLY A 114 -1.89 -11.91 13.74
CA GLY A 114 -1.10 -10.68 13.81
C GLY A 114 0.41 -10.92 13.58
N GLU A 115 0.92 -12.09 13.97
CA GLU A 115 2.30 -12.49 13.69
C GLU A 115 2.55 -12.65 12.18
N ASP A 116 1.63 -13.30 11.46
CA ASP A 116 1.72 -13.47 10.01
C ASP A 116 1.69 -12.13 9.28
N VAL A 117 0.77 -11.23 9.67
CA VAL A 117 0.65 -9.89 9.08
C VAL A 117 1.92 -9.07 9.34
N THR A 118 2.46 -9.16 10.56
CA THR A 118 3.70 -8.47 10.93
C THR A 118 4.88 -8.99 10.12
N ALA A 119 5.00 -10.31 9.94
CA ALA A 119 6.05 -10.90 9.13
C ALA A 119 5.99 -10.44 7.66
N CYS A 120 4.77 -10.33 7.09
CA CYS A 120 4.57 -9.77 5.76
C CYS A 120 5.00 -8.29 5.69
N ALA A 121 4.60 -7.48 6.68
CA ALA A 121 4.97 -6.07 6.74
C ALA A 121 6.49 -5.87 6.82
N VAL A 122 7.19 -6.68 7.62
CA VAL A 122 8.66 -6.67 7.71
C VAL A 122 9.29 -6.99 6.38
N ALA A 123 8.90 -8.09 5.72
CA ALA A 123 9.46 -8.50 4.43
C ALA A 123 9.25 -7.45 3.34
N PHE A 124 8.06 -6.83 3.31
CA PHE A 124 7.76 -5.72 2.40
C PHE A 124 8.72 -4.54 2.65
N CYS A 125 8.81 -4.08 3.91
CA CYS A 125 9.63 -2.92 4.27
C CYS A 125 11.13 -3.16 4.02
N GLU A 126 11.64 -4.36 4.30
CA GLU A 126 13.02 -4.74 4.01
C GLU A 126 13.32 -4.69 2.51
N THR A 127 12.42 -5.20 1.67
CA THR A 127 12.55 -5.18 0.21
C THR A 127 12.57 -3.74 -0.32
N VAL A 128 11.64 -2.89 0.13
CA VAL A 128 11.57 -1.47 -0.24
C VAL A 128 12.85 -0.72 0.17
N THR A 129 13.30 -0.94 1.41
CA THR A 129 14.49 -0.27 1.94
C THR A 129 15.76 -0.72 1.22
N ALA A 130 15.89 -2.01 0.90
CA ALA A 130 17.01 -2.55 0.12
C ALA A 130 17.10 -1.93 -1.28
N ALA A 131 15.96 -1.51 -1.86
CA ALA A 131 15.89 -0.80 -3.13
C ALA A 131 16.17 0.71 -3.01
N GLY A 132 16.42 1.23 -1.81
CA GLY A 132 16.78 2.63 -1.56
C GLY A 132 15.61 3.59 -1.37
N TYR A 133 14.39 3.08 -1.16
CA TYR A 133 13.23 3.89 -0.84
C TYR A 133 12.94 3.88 0.67
N ASP A 134 12.29 4.94 1.15
CA ASP A 134 11.68 4.94 2.49
C ASP A 134 10.47 4.00 2.49
N ALA A 135 10.37 3.15 3.50
CA ALA A 135 9.24 2.25 3.71
C ALA A 135 8.32 2.75 4.83
N ALA A 136 7.03 2.46 4.71
CA ALA A 136 6.07 2.68 5.78
C ALA A 136 4.99 1.58 5.80
N VAL A 137 4.32 1.45 6.94
CA VAL A 137 3.16 0.57 7.11
C VAL A 137 1.95 1.42 7.43
N TYR A 138 0.86 1.22 6.69
CA TYR A 138 -0.44 1.77 7.06
C TYR A 138 -1.09 0.87 8.11
N GLY A 139 -1.74 1.49 9.08
CA GLY A 139 -2.57 0.79 10.04
C GLY A 139 -3.60 1.76 10.62
N ASN A 140 -4.86 1.34 10.65
CA ASN A 140 -5.86 2.04 11.43
C ASN A 140 -5.68 1.71 12.92
N ARG A 141 -6.45 2.42 13.79
CA ARG A 141 -6.34 2.25 15.24
C ARG A 141 -6.53 0.79 15.72
N TRP A 142 -7.41 0.03 15.09
CA TRP A 142 -7.68 -1.35 15.46
C TRP A 142 -6.55 -2.27 15.04
N GLN A 143 -6.07 -2.14 13.81
CA GLN A 143 -4.95 -2.91 13.28
C GLN A 143 -3.68 -2.65 14.10
N GLY A 144 -3.41 -1.40 14.44
CA GLY A 144 -2.25 -1.04 15.24
C GLY A 144 -2.24 -1.64 16.65
N TYR A 145 -3.42 -1.94 17.23
CA TYR A 145 -3.51 -2.52 18.57
C TYR A 145 -3.67 -4.03 18.58
N TYR A 146 -4.23 -4.62 17.52
CA TYR A 146 -4.65 -6.02 17.54
C TYR A 146 -4.00 -6.90 16.45
N ASP A 147 -3.60 -6.29 15.33
CA ASP A 147 -3.14 -7.03 14.16
C ASP A 147 -1.62 -6.93 13.95
N TYR A 148 -0.95 -5.90 14.48
CA TYR A 148 0.49 -5.75 14.35
C TYR A 148 1.24 -5.89 15.67
N ASP A 149 2.34 -6.64 15.66
CA ASP A 149 3.42 -6.48 16.62
C ASP A 149 4.43 -5.46 16.09
N PHE A 150 4.39 -4.25 16.62
CA PHE A 150 5.29 -3.18 16.18
C PHE A 150 6.73 -3.31 16.69
N THR A 151 7.04 -4.27 17.57
CA THR A 151 8.38 -4.46 18.10
C THR A 151 9.42 -4.72 17.00
N PRO A 152 9.19 -5.64 16.05
CA PRO A 152 10.12 -5.84 14.93
C PRO A 152 10.03 -4.75 13.86
N VAL A 153 8.91 -4.03 13.77
CA VAL A 153 8.67 -2.98 12.75
C VAL A 153 9.22 -1.61 13.19
N SER A 154 9.68 -1.47 14.44
CA SER A 154 10.17 -0.19 15.00
C SER A 154 11.42 0.37 14.32
N TYR A 155 12.09 -0.41 13.49
CA TYR A 155 13.24 0.01 12.67
C TYR A 155 12.84 0.60 11.31
N THR A 156 11.60 0.42 10.88
CA THR A 156 11.04 1.02 9.69
C THR A 156 10.12 2.15 10.13
N HIS A 157 10.30 3.36 9.61
CA HIS A 157 9.63 4.58 10.06
C HIS A 157 8.09 4.42 10.06
N LEU A 158 7.53 4.02 11.20
CA LEU A 158 6.09 4.07 11.46
C LEU A 158 5.67 5.53 11.62
N ARG A 159 4.92 6.05 10.68
CA ARG A 159 4.16 7.28 10.86
C ARG A 159 2.68 6.96 10.75
N ALA A 160 2.03 6.93 11.89
CA ALA A 160 0.57 6.97 11.95
C ALA A 160 0.05 8.30 11.44
#